data_1db2d24997888f811aa56fbaeecadd84
#
_entry.id   1db2d24997888f811aa56fbaeecadd84
#
_cell.length_a   1.000
_cell.length_b   1.000
_cell.length_c   1.000
_cell.angle_alpha   90.00
_cell.angle_beta   90.00
_cell.angle_gamma   90.00
#
_symmetry.space_group_name_H-M   'P 1'
#
loop_
_entity.id
_entity.type
_entity.pdbx_description
1 polymer ?
#
loop_
_entity_poly.entity_id
_entity_poly.type
_entity_poly.pdbx_seq_one_letter_code
_entity_poly.pdbx_strand_id
1 'polypeptide(L)'
;MKKLHLLALVALIMLGLSGCEKATVQNEAFVDVFIKSIANAQGMPVYAAQHTVISYNGGIKSVSIVSPDGATMQLDGDPIDTGYSFYNEPAETDYLTTLPAAGIYTYTVTFDDNEVKTYTNSLSALSILPANILSLQKSADGDSVYISWASVINAHAYQLKVLKGATQVIATNPFTVVTPKVGIPVTSLNSSGAGVYTFQLSGLYFESTTTYDLQAKSTAKMDITL
;
A
#
# COMPACT_ATOMS: atom_id res chain seq x y z
N MET A 1 14.95 -70.29 0.93
CA MET A 1 13.81 -69.39 0.86
C MET A 1 13.75 -68.32 1.93
N LYS A 2 14.14 -68.54 3.22
CA LYS A 2 14.09 -67.54 4.28
C LYS A 2 15.01 -66.29 4.09
N LYS A 3 16.13 -66.42 3.37
CA LYS A 3 17.04 -65.28 3.11
C LYS A 3 16.53 -64.30 2.02
N LEU A 4 15.67 -64.77 1.11
CA LEU A 4 15.12 -63.95 0.03
C LEU A 4 14.05 -62.97 0.56
N HIS A 5 13.28 -63.41 1.57
CA HIS A 5 12.24 -62.55 2.19
C HIS A 5 12.84 -61.42 3.05
N LEU A 6 14.00 -61.64 3.68
CA LEU A 6 14.68 -60.66 4.48
C LEU A 6 15.24 -59.52 3.61
N LEU A 7 15.78 -59.83 2.44
CA LEU A 7 16.29 -58.85 1.47
C LEU A 7 15.16 -57.97 0.87
N ALA A 8 14.00 -58.58 0.59
CA ALA A 8 12.82 -57.85 0.10
C ALA A 8 12.24 -56.91 1.16
N LEU A 9 12.26 -57.31 2.44
CA LEU A 9 11.78 -56.47 3.55
C LEU A 9 12.68 -55.26 3.80
N VAL A 10 14.01 -55.41 3.71
CA VAL A 10 14.97 -54.33 3.84
C VAL A 10 14.89 -53.35 2.67
N ALA A 11 14.68 -53.83 1.44
CA ALA A 11 14.46 -52.97 0.28
C ALA A 11 13.16 -52.15 0.39
N LEU A 12 12.11 -52.70 0.95
CA LEU A 12 10.84 -52.02 1.15
C LEU A 12 10.93 -50.90 2.25
N ILE A 13 11.72 -51.13 3.28
CA ILE A 13 12.00 -50.15 4.32
C ILE A 13 12.85 -49.01 3.80
N MET A 14 13.81 -49.28 2.91
CA MET A 14 14.64 -48.22 2.28
C MET A 14 13.82 -47.33 1.32
N LEU A 15 12.80 -47.85 0.66
CA LEU A 15 11.89 -47.06 -0.20
C LEU A 15 10.91 -46.22 0.59
N GLY A 16 10.61 -46.54 1.85
CA GLY A 16 9.74 -45.77 2.73
C GLY A 16 10.44 -44.60 3.43
N LEU A 17 11.78 -44.51 3.33
CA LEU A 17 12.59 -43.42 3.89
C LEU A 17 12.97 -42.36 2.85
N SER A 18 12.45 -42.43 1.61
CA SER A 18 12.47 -41.25 0.72
C SER A 18 11.58 -40.19 1.34
N GLY A 19 12.20 -39.41 2.23
CA GLY A 19 11.57 -38.42 3.04
C GLY A 19 10.70 -37.49 2.20
N CYS A 20 9.57 -37.14 2.70
CA CYS A 20 8.93 -35.89 2.33
C CYS A 20 9.99 -34.81 2.44
N GLU A 21 10.61 -34.42 1.33
CA GLU A 21 11.33 -33.17 1.27
C GLU A 21 10.29 -32.12 1.65
N LYS A 22 10.50 -31.53 2.82
CA LYS A 22 9.73 -30.38 3.24
C LYS A 22 9.89 -29.37 2.10
N ALA A 23 8.82 -29.09 1.36
CA ALA A 23 8.85 -28.04 0.36
C ALA A 23 9.42 -26.80 1.06
N THR A 24 10.61 -26.40 0.70
CA THR A 24 11.22 -25.16 1.20
C THR A 24 10.38 -24.03 0.64
N VAL A 25 9.59 -23.40 1.50
CA VAL A 25 8.85 -22.19 1.12
C VAL A 25 9.91 -21.16 0.75
N GLN A 26 9.94 -20.77 -0.52
CA GLN A 26 10.87 -19.75 -1.00
C GLN A 26 10.41 -18.39 -0.51
N ASN A 27 11.35 -17.57 -0.04
CA ASN A 27 11.06 -16.16 0.26
C ASN A 27 10.63 -15.45 -1.00
N GLU A 28 9.52 -14.70 -0.92
CA GLU A 28 9.01 -13.89 -2.02
C GLU A 28 8.44 -12.58 -1.50
N ALA A 29 8.60 -11.51 -2.28
CA ALA A 29 8.06 -10.20 -1.97
C ALA A 29 7.40 -9.58 -3.21
N PHE A 30 6.34 -8.83 -2.96
CA PHE A 30 5.76 -7.88 -3.89
C PHE A 30 6.43 -6.52 -3.69
N VAL A 31 6.77 -5.84 -4.78
CA VAL A 31 7.32 -4.48 -4.77
C VAL A 31 6.46 -3.58 -5.65
N ASP A 32 6.21 -2.37 -5.18
CA ASP A 32 5.45 -1.38 -5.93
C ASP A 32 6.01 0.03 -5.74
N VAL A 33 5.91 0.86 -6.78
CA VAL A 33 6.22 2.28 -6.77
C VAL A 33 5.14 3.06 -7.50
N PHE A 34 4.63 4.10 -6.88
CA PHE A 34 3.63 4.96 -7.49
C PHE A 34 3.85 6.43 -7.14
N ILE A 35 3.29 7.33 -7.95
CA ILE A 35 3.36 8.76 -7.71
C ILE A 35 2.28 9.17 -6.70
N LYS A 36 2.68 9.76 -5.59
CA LYS A 36 1.78 10.41 -4.66
C LYS A 36 1.70 11.90 -4.97
N SER A 37 0.49 12.45 -5.06
CA SER A 37 0.25 13.87 -5.29
C SER A 37 -0.58 14.49 -4.17
N ILE A 38 -0.18 15.67 -3.73
CA ILE A 38 -0.90 16.50 -2.76
C ILE A 38 -0.89 17.95 -3.25
N ALA A 39 -1.81 18.78 -2.71
CA ALA A 39 -1.72 20.22 -2.86
C ALA A 39 -0.79 20.78 -1.76
N ASN A 40 0.17 21.62 -2.14
CA ASN A 40 0.96 22.37 -1.17
C ASN A 40 0.14 23.53 -0.54
N ALA A 41 0.74 24.29 0.35
CA ALA A 41 0.06 25.43 1.03
C ALA A 41 -0.46 26.51 0.07
N GLN A 42 0.05 26.60 -1.15
CA GLN A 42 -0.40 27.51 -2.21
C GLN A 42 -1.45 26.87 -3.13
N GLY A 43 -1.89 25.63 -2.85
CA GLY A 43 -2.83 24.89 -3.69
C GLY A 43 -2.22 24.29 -4.96
N MET A 44 -0.90 24.39 -5.13
CA MET A 44 -0.21 23.84 -6.30
C MET A 44 0.08 22.35 -6.12
N PRO A 45 0.00 21.54 -7.20
CA PRO A 45 0.35 20.13 -7.15
C PRO A 45 1.84 19.94 -6.87
N VAL A 46 2.13 19.04 -5.93
CA VAL A 46 3.47 18.54 -5.64
C VAL A 46 3.44 17.02 -5.55
N TYR A 47 4.56 16.39 -5.88
CA TYR A 47 4.65 14.96 -6.16
C TYR A 47 5.82 14.33 -5.41
N ALA A 48 5.64 13.09 -4.98
CA ALA A 48 6.70 12.25 -4.44
C ALA A 48 6.51 10.80 -4.92
N ALA A 49 7.60 10.03 -4.99
CA ALA A 49 7.51 8.59 -5.16
C ALA A 49 7.18 7.95 -3.81
N GLN A 50 6.18 7.07 -3.79
CA GLN A 50 5.90 6.21 -2.66
C GLN A 50 6.22 4.77 -3.04
N HIS A 51 6.96 4.08 -2.18
CA HIS A 51 7.39 2.70 -2.38
C HIS A 51 6.72 1.80 -1.35
N THR A 52 6.42 0.58 -1.75
CA THR A 52 5.89 -0.46 -0.88
C THR A 52 6.55 -1.79 -1.21
N VAL A 53 6.96 -2.53 -0.20
CA VAL A 53 7.45 -3.91 -0.32
C VAL A 53 6.72 -4.76 0.71
N ILE A 54 6.07 -5.81 0.26
CA ILE A 54 5.30 -6.73 1.12
C ILE A 54 5.82 -8.14 0.90
N SER A 55 6.23 -8.81 1.97
CA SER A 55 6.61 -10.22 1.91
C SER A 55 5.38 -11.11 1.85
N TYR A 56 5.39 -12.07 0.95
CA TYR A 56 4.43 -13.18 0.95
C TYR A 56 4.89 -14.33 1.82
N ASN A 57 6.21 -14.55 1.88
CA ASN A 57 6.84 -15.63 2.63
C ASN A 57 8.18 -15.16 3.18
N GLY A 58 8.44 -15.45 4.45
CA GLY A 58 9.66 -15.04 5.14
C GLY A 58 9.61 -13.58 5.62
N GLY A 59 10.25 -13.29 6.73
CA GLY A 59 10.43 -11.92 7.20
C GLY A 59 11.44 -11.16 6.35
N ILE A 60 11.27 -9.84 6.22
CA ILE A 60 12.21 -8.94 5.54
C ILE A 60 13.04 -8.23 6.60
N LYS A 61 14.36 -8.32 6.44
CA LYS A 61 15.35 -7.66 7.30
C LYS A 61 15.65 -6.22 6.85
N SER A 62 15.76 -6.00 5.54
CA SER A 62 16.02 -4.68 4.97
C SER A 62 15.64 -4.60 3.50
N VAL A 63 15.35 -3.39 3.05
CA VAL A 63 15.06 -3.07 1.66
C VAL A 63 15.88 -1.85 1.24
N SER A 64 16.64 -1.97 0.16
CA SER A 64 17.25 -0.82 -0.52
C SER A 64 16.72 -0.68 -1.93
N ILE A 65 16.61 0.56 -2.41
CA ILE A 65 16.07 0.91 -3.72
C ILE A 65 17.08 1.75 -4.47
N VAL A 66 17.25 1.44 -5.75
CA VAL A 66 17.94 2.30 -6.72
C VAL A 66 16.91 2.83 -7.69
N SER A 67 16.78 4.16 -7.77
CA SER A 67 15.90 4.87 -8.69
C SER A 67 16.48 4.94 -10.10
N PRO A 68 15.68 5.29 -11.14
CA PRO A 68 16.16 5.38 -12.52
C PRO A 68 17.28 6.40 -12.74
N ASP A 69 17.36 7.44 -11.90
CA ASP A 69 18.42 8.47 -11.92
C ASP A 69 19.67 8.06 -11.11
N GLY A 70 19.68 6.85 -10.54
CA GLY A 70 20.80 6.30 -9.78
C GLY A 70 20.84 6.66 -8.30
N ALA A 71 19.85 7.39 -7.78
CA ALA A 71 19.77 7.67 -6.35
C ALA A 71 19.44 6.39 -5.58
N THR A 72 20.00 6.25 -4.38
CA THR A 72 19.77 5.07 -3.51
C THR A 72 19.08 5.51 -2.23
N MET A 73 18.06 4.76 -1.82
CA MET A 73 17.34 4.95 -0.56
C MET A 73 17.16 3.63 0.18
N GLN A 74 16.96 3.70 1.50
CA GLN A 74 16.52 2.58 2.33
C GLN A 74 15.05 2.77 2.68
N LEU A 75 14.27 1.69 2.73
CA LEU A 75 12.92 1.74 3.28
C LEU A 75 12.92 1.37 4.76
N ASP A 76 12.09 2.06 5.51
CA ASP A 76 11.81 1.72 6.89
C ASP A 76 10.76 0.61 6.95
N GLY A 77 10.87 -0.28 7.94
CA GLY A 77 9.86 -1.29 8.23
C GLY A 77 8.58 -0.66 8.75
N ASP A 78 7.43 -1.25 8.41
CA ASP A 78 6.15 -0.85 8.95
C ASP A 78 6.16 -1.06 10.49
N PRO A 79 5.89 -0.04 11.30
CA PRO A 79 5.88 -0.18 12.75
C PRO A 79 4.75 -1.10 13.27
N ILE A 80 3.75 -1.42 12.45
CA ILE A 80 2.63 -2.30 12.80
C ILE A 80 2.89 -3.73 12.33
N ASP A 81 3.54 -3.90 11.17
CA ASP A 81 3.84 -5.20 10.56
C ASP A 81 5.35 -5.34 10.33
N THR A 82 6.08 -5.24 11.45
CA THR A 82 7.55 -5.29 11.44
C THR A 82 8.05 -6.60 10.85
N GLY A 83 8.91 -6.50 9.84
CA GLY A 83 9.54 -7.64 9.18
C GLY A 83 8.77 -8.23 8.01
N TYR A 84 7.54 -7.79 7.71
CA TYR A 84 6.78 -8.27 6.55
C TYR A 84 6.41 -7.17 5.57
N SER A 85 6.34 -5.94 6.01
CA SER A 85 5.99 -4.79 5.20
C SER A 85 6.99 -3.64 5.40
N PHE A 86 7.44 -3.07 4.30
CA PHE A 86 8.33 -1.92 4.26
C PHE A 86 7.74 -0.89 3.31
N TYR A 87 7.66 0.36 3.74
CA TYR A 87 7.19 1.44 2.89
C TYR A 87 7.82 2.77 3.30
N ASN A 88 7.82 3.73 2.39
CA ASN A 88 8.03 5.11 2.76
C ASN A 88 6.71 5.87 2.69
N GLU A 89 6.38 6.63 3.72
CA GLU A 89 5.40 7.70 3.62
C GLU A 89 6.20 9.00 3.41
N PRO A 90 6.18 9.62 2.20
CA PRO A 90 6.97 10.80 1.93
C PRO A 90 6.63 11.92 2.93
N ALA A 91 7.63 12.53 3.55
CA ALA A 91 7.45 13.72 4.37
C ALA A 91 7.05 14.91 3.48
N GLU A 92 6.42 15.95 4.05
CA GLU A 92 5.99 17.13 3.26
C GLU A 92 7.15 17.79 2.51
N THR A 93 8.37 17.70 3.03
CA THR A 93 9.61 18.22 2.42
C THR A 93 10.07 17.41 1.21
N ASP A 94 9.62 16.19 1.05
CA ASP A 94 10.03 15.29 -0.04
C ASP A 94 9.22 15.52 -1.33
N TYR A 95 8.13 16.28 -1.21
CA TYR A 95 7.29 16.60 -2.35
C TYR A 95 7.89 17.72 -3.19
N LEU A 96 8.07 17.46 -4.49
CA LEU A 96 8.61 18.39 -5.46
C LEU A 96 7.55 18.83 -6.47
N THR A 97 7.77 19.96 -7.12
CA THR A 97 6.90 20.45 -8.20
C THR A 97 7.09 19.65 -9.50
N THR A 98 8.13 18.84 -9.58
CA THR A 98 8.42 17.94 -10.70
C THR A 98 8.01 16.51 -10.34
N LEU A 99 7.63 15.72 -11.32
CA LEU A 99 7.36 14.30 -11.14
C LEU A 99 8.63 13.55 -10.75
N PRO A 100 8.52 12.46 -9.95
CA PRO A 100 9.62 11.53 -9.73
C PRO A 100 10.15 10.96 -11.05
N ALA A 101 11.41 10.52 -11.05
CA ALA A 101 12.05 9.95 -12.22
C ALA A 101 11.25 8.74 -12.73
N ALA A 102 10.80 8.80 -13.98
CA ALA A 102 10.16 7.66 -14.65
C ALA A 102 11.21 6.64 -15.08
N GLY A 103 10.87 5.37 -15.04
CA GLY A 103 11.77 4.27 -15.40
C GLY A 103 11.73 3.12 -14.41
N ILE A 104 12.74 2.27 -14.46
CA ILE A 104 12.83 1.07 -13.64
C ILE A 104 13.47 1.40 -12.28
N TYR A 105 12.74 1.12 -11.22
CA TYR A 105 13.23 1.08 -9.85
C TYR A 105 13.66 -0.34 -9.52
N THR A 106 14.85 -0.49 -8.93
CA THR A 106 15.45 -1.77 -8.56
C THR A 106 15.46 -1.90 -7.05
N TYR A 107 14.83 -2.94 -6.53
CA TYR A 107 14.71 -3.24 -5.10
C TYR A 107 15.64 -4.39 -4.75
N THR A 108 16.49 -4.20 -3.76
CA THR A 108 17.28 -5.27 -3.14
C THR A 108 16.65 -5.58 -1.79
N VAL A 109 16.02 -6.75 -1.68
CA VAL A 109 15.35 -7.24 -0.47
C VAL A 109 16.23 -8.28 0.19
N THR A 110 16.59 -8.04 1.45
CA THR A 110 17.29 -9.01 2.31
C THR A 110 16.28 -9.61 3.27
N PHE A 111 16.10 -10.92 3.24
CA PHE A 111 15.23 -11.65 4.14
C PHE A 111 15.92 -12.01 5.46
N ASP A 112 15.16 -12.43 6.46
CA ASP A 112 15.67 -12.74 7.81
C ASP A 112 16.70 -13.88 7.83
N ASP A 113 16.59 -14.83 6.91
CA ASP A 113 17.55 -15.92 6.70
C ASP A 113 18.82 -15.48 5.94
N ASN A 114 18.94 -14.18 5.62
CA ASN A 114 19.98 -13.54 4.81
C ASN A 114 19.95 -13.91 3.31
N GLU A 115 18.89 -14.53 2.80
CA GLU A 115 18.67 -14.60 1.36
C GLU A 115 18.49 -13.17 0.82
N VAL A 116 19.13 -12.88 -0.32
CA VAL A 116 19.04 -11.58 -1.00
C VAL A 116 18.38 -11.79 -2.35
N LYS A 117 17.31 -11.06 -2.62
CA LYS A 117 16.63 -11.07 -3.93
C LYS A 117 16.51 -9.66 -4.48
N THR A 118 16.54 -9.59 -5.81
CA THR A 118 16.37 -8.35 -6.55
C THR A 118 15.04 -8.40 -7.30
N TYR A 119 14.25 -7.33 -7.13
CA TYR A 119 12.98 -7.11 -7.81
C TYR A 119 13.03 -5.81 -8.58
N THR A 120 12.17 -5.66 -9.56
CA THR A 120 12.02 -4.40 -10.30
C THR A 120 10.56 -4.03 -10.42
N ASN A 121 10.29 -2.72 -10.37
CA ASN A 121 8.99 -2.16 -10.73
C ASN A 121 9.22 -0.91 -11.59
N SER A 122 8.30 -0.60 -12.48
CA SER A 122 8.43 0.49 -13.45
C SER A 122 7.44 1.61 -13.13
N LEU A 123 7.95 2.82 -12.97
CA LEU A 123 7.13 4.02 -12.80
C LEU A 123 7.01 4.76 -14.13
N SER A 124 5.79 5.02 -14.60
CA SER A 124 5.57 5.90 -15.74
C SER A 124 5.45 7.37 -15.28
N ALA A 125 5.66 8.32 -16.21
CA ALA A 125 5.49 9.76 -15.92
C ALA A 125 4.01 10.19 -15.93
N LEU A 126 3.08 9.30 -15.54
CA LEU A 126 1.65 9.58 -15.46
C LEU A 126 1.24 9.81 -14.01
N SER A 127 0.63 10.95 -13.76
CA SER A 127 0.12 11.34 -12.45
C SER A 127 -1.32 11.81 -12.55
N ILE A 128 -1.96 11.98 -11.39
CA ILE A 128 -3.26 12.63 -11.25
C ILE A 128 -3.12 13.88 -10.39
N LEU A 129 -3.98 14.87 -10.64
CA LEU A 129 -4.02 16.08 -9.83
C LEU A 129 -4.42 15.77 -8.38
N PRO A 130 -4.00 16.59 -7.40
CA PRO A 130 -4.43 16.46 -6.03
C PRO A 130 -5.96 16.41 -5.91
N ALA A 131 -6.45 15.51 -5.06
CA ALA A 131 -7.86 15.54 -4.68
C ALA A 131 -8.17 16.86 -3.98
N ASN A 132 -9.41 17.35 -4.14
CA ASN A 132 -9.88 18.58 -3.50
C ASN A 132 -11.23 18.32 -2.83
N ILE A 133 -11.25 18.32 -1.50
CA ILE A 133 -12.48 18.20 -0.72
C ILE A 133 -13.17 19.56 -0.73
N LEU A 134 -14.41 19.59 -1.23
CA LEU A 134 -15.21 20.80 -1.35
C LEU A 134 -16.01 21.08 -0.08
N SER A 135 -16.50 20.03 0.58
CA SER A 135 -17.22 20.17 1.84
C SER A 135 -17.11 18.92 2.70
N LEU A 136 -17.12 19.14 4.01
CA LEU A 136 -17.25 18.11 5.03
C LEU A 136 -18.18 18.64 6.11
N GLN A 137 -19.38 18.09 6.22
CA GLN A 137 -20.41 18.62 7.10
C GLN A 137 -21.35 17.54 7.63
N LYS A 138 -21.86 17.76 8.83
CA LYS A 138 -22.90 16.94 9.44
C LYS A 138 -24.24 17.16 8.74
N SER A 139 -25.05 16.11 8.60
CA SER A 139 -26.43 16.23 8.14
C SER A 139 -27.27 17.04 9.12
N ALA A 140 -28.40 17.58 8.66
CA ALA A 140 -29.29 18.43 9.50
C ALA A 140 -29.88 17.65 10.70
N ASP A 141 -30.14 16.36 10.53
CA ASP A 141 -30.59 15.44 11.59
C ASP A 141 -29.44 14.97 12.51
N GLY A 142 -28.20 15.21 12.11
CA GLY A 142 -27.02 14.83 12.87
C GLY A 142 -26.59 13.38 12.71
N ASP A 143 -27.25 12.58 11.88
CA ASP A 143 -27.06 11.14 11.80
C ASP A 143 -25.91 10.72 10.87
N SER A 144 -25.49 11.61 9.97
CA SER A 144 -24.43 11.34 8.98
C SER A 144 -23.46 12.51 8.84
N VAL A 145 -22.24 12.21 8.44
CA VAL A 145 -21.25 13.16 7.94
C VAL A 145 -21.13 12.99 6.44
N TYR A 146 -21.36 14.05 5.70
CA TYR A 146 -21.20 14.07 4.25
C TYR A 146 -19.88 14.71 3.86
N ILE A 147 -19.13 14.01 3.03
CA ILE A 147 -17.95 14.52 2.33
C ILE A 147 -18.29 14.67 0.86
N SER A 148 -17.96 15.81 0.26
CA SER A 148 -18.02 16.01 -1.20
C SER A 148 -16.68 16.56 -1.71
N TRP A 149 -16.35 16.24 -2.96
CA TRP A 149 -15.08 16.63 -3.56
C TRP A 149 -15.22 16.97 -5.04
N ALA A 150 -14.20 17.61 -5.61
CA ALA A 150 -14.09 17.79 -7.04
C ALA A 150 -13.63 16.46 -7.68
N SER A 151 -14.24 16.08 -8.80
CA SER A 151 -13.79 14.90 -9.55
C SER A 151 -12.32 15.04 -9.92
N VAL A 152 -11.53 14.02 -9.59
CA VAL A 152 -10.12 13.96 -9.98
C VAL A 152 -10.04 13.37 -11.38
N ILE A 153 -9.54 14.16 -12.33
CA ILE A 153 -9.39 13.73 -13.72
C ILE A 153 -8.47 12.51 -13.77
N ASN A 154 -8.86 11.50 -14.51
CA ASN A 154 -8.20 10.21 -14.67
C ASN A 154 -8.20 9.31 -13.40
N ALA A 155 -8.79 9.69 -12.29
CA ALA A 155 -8.96 8.74 -11.20
C ALA A 155 -9.91 7.61 -11.62
N HIS A 156 -9.46 6.37 -11.45
CA HIS A 156 -10.26 5.17 -11.71
C HIS A 156 -11.17 4.84 -10.53
N ALA A 157 -10.75 5.18 -9.32
CA ALA A 157 -11.51 4.96 -8.10
C ALA A 157 -11.13 5.98 -7.01
N TYR A 158 -11.90 5.96 -5.94
CA TYR A 158 -11.63 6.72 -4.72
C TYR A 158 -11.51 5.79 -3.52
N GLN A 159 -10.77 6.22 -2.51
CA GLN A 159 -10.70 5.58 -1.21
C GLN A 159 -10.87 6.64 -0.13
N LEU A 160 -11.69 6.33 0.87
CA LEU A 160 -11.88 7.19 2.03
C LEU A 160 -11.33 6.51 3.28
N LYS A 161 -10.50 7.23 4.03
CA LYS A 161 -10.09 6.87 5.39
C LYS A 161 -10.58 7.94 6.36
N VAL A 162 -10.99 7.52 7.54
CA VAL A 162 -11.30 8.43 8.64
C VAL A 162 -10.39 8.10 9.80
N LEU A 163 -9.71 9.10 10.30
CA LEU A 163 -8.75 8.98 11.40
C LEU A 163 -9.26 9.77 12.60
N LYS A 164 -8.97 9.31 13.82
CA LYS A 164 -9.05 10.07 15.05
C LYS A 164 -7.67 10.13 15.68
N GLY A 165 -7.02 11.28 15.59
CA GLY A 165 -5.57 11.38 15.81
C GLY A 165 -4.82 10.46 14.83
N ALA A 166 -3.95 9.59 15.35
CA ALA A 166 -3.23 8.60 14.55
C ALA A 166 -4.03 7.31 14.28
N THR A 167 -5.18 7.11 14.93
CA THR A 167 -5.94 5.85 14.85
C THR A 167 -6.89 5.87 13.66
N GLN A 168 -6.79 4.88 12.78
CA GLN A 168 -7.75 4.67 11.71
C GLN A 168 -9.07 4.11 12.26
N VAL A 169 -10.16 4.84 12.07
CA VAL A 169 -11.51 4.45 12.50
C VAL A 169 -12.27 3.76 11.38
N ILE A 170 -12.15 4.28 10.17
CA ILE A 170 -12.78 3.74 8.96
C ILE A 170 -11.76 3.73 7.83
N ALA A 171 -11.79 2.65 7.03
CA ALA A 171 -11.20 2.62 5.70
C ALA A 171 -12.19 1.92 4.75
N THR A 172 -12.44 2.54 3.60
CA THR A 172 -13.23 1.91 2.55
C THR A 172 -12.31 1.09 1.63
N ASN A 173 -12.87 0.06 1.00
CA ASN A 173 -12.26 -0.44 -0.23
C ASN A 173 -12.31 0.66 -1.31
N PRO A 174 -11.48 0.57 -2.37
CA PRO A 174 -11.63 1.44 -3.53
C PRO A 174 -13.05 1.37 -4.08
N PHE A 175 -13.64 2.53 -4.39
CA PHE A 175 -15.01 2.63 -4.90
C PHE A 175 -15.10 3.66 -6.02
N THR A 176 -16.10 3.51 -6.88
CA THR A 176 -16.43 4.48 -7.92
C THR A 176 -17.73 5.20 -7.55
N VAL A 177 -17.85 6.45 -7.95
CA VAL A 177 -19.07 7.27 -7.73
C VAL A 177 -19.44 8.04 -9.00
N VAL A 178 -20.73 8.13 -9.28
CA VAL A 178 -21.25 9.01 -10.35
C VAL A 178 -21.21 10.47 -9.89
N THR A 179 -21.58 10.69 -8.63
CA THR A 179 -21.50 12.02 -8.00
C THR A 179 -20.46 11.96 -6.90
N PRO A 180 -19.44 12.86 -6.88
CA PRO A 180 -18.35 12.83 -5.91
C PRO A 180 -18.83 13.26 -4.51
N LYS A 181 -19.63 12.42 -3.88
CA LYS A 181 -20.18 12.61 -2.54
C LYS A 181 -20.43 11.26 -1.86
N VAL A 182 -20.09 11.17 -0.57
CA VAL A 182 -20.37 10.02 0.29
C VAL A 182 -20.85 10.47 1.65
N GLY A 183 -21.79 9.73 2.23
CA GLY A 183 -22.24 9.88 3.61
C GLY A 183 -21.69 8.77 4.49
N ILE A 184 -21.15 9.12 5.65
CA ILE A 184 -20.70 8.18 6.69
C ILE A 184 -21.64 8.32 7.88
N PRO A 185 -22.32 7.25 8.34
CA PRO A 185 -23.15 7.29 9.53
C PRO A 185 -22.33 7.69 10.76
N VAL A 186 -22.85 8.65 11.55
CA VAL A 186 -22.17 9.08 12.79
C VAL A 186 -22.03 7.91 13.77
N THR A 187 -22.96 6.96 13.76
CA THR A 187 -22.87 5.73 14.56
C THR A 187 -21.63 4.91 14.28
N SER A 188 -21.11 4.91 13.05
CA SER A 188 -19.87 4.24 12.68
C SER A 188 -18.62 4.94 13.24
N LEU A 189 -18.73 6.22 13.63
CA LEU A 189 -17.66 7.03 14.22
C LEU A 189 -17.76 7.07 15.75
N ASN A 190 -18.96 6.97 16.31
CA ASN A 190 -19.24 7.12 17.75
C ASN A 190 -18.51 6.09 18.64
N SER A 191 -18.17 4.93 18.12
CA SER A 191 -17.37 3.93 18.86
C SER A 191 -16.01 4.47 19.31
N SER A 192 -15.51 5.50 18.63
CA SER A 192 -14.25 6.18 18.96
C SER A 192 -14.46 7.44 19.82
N GLY A 193 -15.71 7.80 20.18
CA GLY A 193 -16.08 8.92 21.05
C GLY A 193 -16.00 10.29 20.35
N ALA A 194 -16.36 11.36 21.09
CA ALA A 194 -16.30 12.73 20.59
C ALA A 194 -14.88 13.21 20.31
N GLY A 195 -14.72 14.18 19.41
CA GLY A 195 -13.42 14.80 19.10
C GLY A 195 -13.25 15.17 17.64
N VAL A 196 -12.02 15.48 17.26
CA VAL A 196 -11.66 15.82 15.89
C VAL A 196 -11.41 14.55 15.07
N TYR A 197 -12.09 14.46 13.94
CA TYR A 197 -11.92 13.40 12.95
C TYR A 197 -11.36 13.97 11.66
N THR A 198 -10.28 13.37 11.17
CA THR A 198 -9.68 13.72 9.89
C THR A 198 -10.20 12.78 8.80
N PHE A 199 -10.90 13.33 7.83
CA PHE A 199 -11.34 12.62 6.63
C PHE A 199 -10.26 12.76 5.56
N GLN A 200 -9.69 11.66 5.16
CA GLN A 200 -8.67 11.56 4.13
C GLN A 200 -9.27 10.91 2.89
N LEU A 201 -9.45 11.70 1.83
CA LEU A 201 -9.88 11.24 0.53
C LEU A 201 -8.66 10.97 -0.35
N SER A 202 -8.64 9.84 -1.02
CA SER A 202 -7.64 9.53 -2.04
C SER A 202 -8.32 9.26 -3.39
N GLY A 203 -7.82 9.87 -4.46
CA GLY A 203 -8.07 9.46 -5.84
C GLY A 203 -7.00 8.45 -6.26
N LEU A 204 -7.41 7.39 -6.94
CA LEU A 204 -6.56 6.27 -7.33
C LEU A 204 -6.53 6.14 -8.85
N TYR A 205 -5.34 6.11 -9.41
CA TYR A 205 -5.08 5.79 -10.81
C TYR A 205 -4.27 4.50 -10.88
N PHE A 206 -4.81 3.47 -11.50
CA PHE A 206 -4.19 2.16 -11.62
C PHE A 206 -3.47 2.02 -12.95
N GLU A 207 -2.34 1.30 -12.99
CA GLU A 207 -1.66 0.91 -14.22
C GLU A 207 -2.57 0.01 -15.08
N SER A 208 -3.31 -0.86 -14.41
CA SER A 208 -4.30 -1.74 -15.01
C SER A 208 -5.52 -1.84 -14.11
N THR A 209 -6.71 -1.79 -14.69
CA THR A 209 -7.96 -1.99 -13.95
C THR A 209 -8.20 -3.46 -13.58
N THR A 210 -7.36 -4.38 -14.04
CA THR A 210 -7.43 -5.81 -13.73
C THR A 210 -6.53 -6.24 -12.59
N THR A 211 -5.37 -5.59 -12.39
CA THR A 211 -4.41 -5.91 -11.34
C THR A 211 -4.52 -4.98 -10.14
N TYR A 212 -5.11 -3.80 -10.32
CA TYR A 212 -5.21 -2.74 -9.32
C TYR A 212 -3.86 -2.22 -8.80
N ASP A 213 -2.76 -2.46 -9.57
CA ASP A 213 -1.45 -1.88 -9.25
C ASP A 213 -1.53 -0.37 -9.41
N LEU A 214 -1.02 0.35 -8.41
CA LEU A 214 -1.11 1.80 -8.39
C LEU A 214 -0.05 2.43 -9.30
N GLN A 215 -0.48 3.31 -10.21
CA GLN A 215 0.39 4.22 -10.94
C GLN A 215 0.49 5.57 -10.24
N ALA A 216 -0.63 6.06 -9.69
CA ALA A 216 -0.67 7.31 -8.96
C ALA A 216 -1.80 7.34 -7.92
N LYS A 217 -1.56 8.07 -6.84
CA LYS A 217 -2.50 8.33 -5.76
C LYS A 217 -2.48 9.80 -5.38
N SER A 218 -3.63 10.44 -5.45
CA SER A 218 -3.81 11.79 -4.90
C SER A 218 -4.44 11.72 -3.52
N THR A 219 -4.12 12.69 -2.66
CA THR A 219 -4.66 12.70 -1.31
C THR A 219 -5.02 14.13 -0.89
N ALA A 220 -6.19 14.27 -0.25
CA ALA A 220 -6.62 15.47 0.45
C ALA A 220 -7.15 15.12 1.84
N LYS A 221 -7.02 16.03 2.80
CA LYS A 221 -7.51 15.87 4.17
C LYS A 221 -8.38 17.04 4.57
N MET A 222 -9.40 16.78 5.39
CA MET A 222 -10.23 17.80 6.02
C MET A 222 -10.73 17.30 7.37
N ASP A 223 -10.77 18.20 8.35
CA ASP A 223 -11.15 17.87 9.71
C ASP A 223 -12.59 18.29 10.01
N ILE A 224 -13.26 17.54 10.89
CA ILE A 224 -14.55 17.87 11.49
C ILE A 224 -14.55 17.49 12.96
N THR A 225 -15.18 18.31 13.80
CA THR A 225 -15.42 17.97 15.22
C THR A 225 -16.80 17.34 15.38
N LEU A 226 -16.84 16.19 16.03
CA LEU A 226 -18.08 15.44 16.31
C LEU A 226 -18.26 15.23 17.81
#